data_bb90072e8df65a1cee5d62b5e1709911
#
_entry.id   bb90072e8df65a1cee5d62b5e1709911
#
_cell.length_a   1.000
_cell.length_b   1.000
_cell.length_c   1.000
_cell.angle_alpha   90.00
_cell.angle_beta   90.00
_cell.angle_gamma   90.00
#
_symmetry.space_group_name_H-M   'P 1'
#
loop_
_entity.id
_entity.type
_entity.pdbx_description
1 polymer ?
#
loop_
_entity_poly.entity_id
_entity_poly.type
_entity_poly.pdbx_seq_one_letter_code
_entity_poly.pdbx_strand_id
1 'polypeptide(L)'
;MPVQPGLVAAVKTSAKTVLDDIQRLMDLAGYREALPAGVPTLLKINISWHHYYPACSTTPWQLDGVTRAMLNAGWTPDQLIPAQNSTVVVDPVVGSRNNHLDAVVRNHGLKYVWLFKKDLVEWINYEPKGDMLCLPEIFPDGIRIPKLFIGKNALHMPTVKTHVFTTTTGAMKNAFGCLLDLNRHWTHSRIHETLVYLLTIQK
;
A
#
# COMPACT_ATOMS: atom_id res chain seq x y z
N MET A 1 3.97 23.28 -9.39
CA MET A 1 4.85 22.82 -10.51
C MET A 1 4.60 21.33 -10.68
N PRO A 2 4.58 20.76 -11.87
CA PRO A 2 4.40 19.31 -12.01
C PRO A 2 5.51 18.60 -11.24
N VAL A 3 5.14 17.47 -10.59
CA VAL A 3 6.12 16.65 -9.86
C VAL A 3 7.21 16.21 -10.84
N GLN A 4 8.46 16.47 -10.49
CA GLN A 4 9.58 16.09 -11.33
C GLN A 4 9.71 14.55 -11.33
N PRO A 5 9.67 13.88 -12.49
CA PRO A 5 9.83 12.44 -12.56
C PRO A 5 11.14 12.00 -11.88
N GLY A 6 11.07 10.98 -11.03
CA GLY A 6 12.22 10.46 -10.31
C GLY A 6 12.62 11.25 -9.06
N LEU A 7 11.83 12.24 -8.63
CA LEU A 7 12.07 12.94 -7.37
C LEU A 7 12.01 11.94 -6.20
N VAL A 8 13.06 11.93 -5.39
CA VAL A 8 13.14 11.15 -4.15
C VAL A 8 13.41 12.11 -3.00
N ALA A 9 12.51 12.15 -2.02
CA ALA A 9 12.71 12.89 -0.80
C ALA A 9 13.15 11.95 0.33
N ALA A 10 14.11 12.39 1.14
CA ALA A 10 14.58 11.67 2.31
C ALA A 10 14.70 12.60 3.51
N VAL A 11 14.18 12.19 4.65
CA VAL A 11 14.24 12.95 5.91
C VAL A 11 14.70 12.01 7.01
N LYS A 12 15.72 12.46 7.76
CA LYS A 12 16.10 11.79 9.02
C LYS A 12 15.15 12.23 10.12
N THR A 13 14.59 11.27 10.83
CA THR A 13 13.58 11.53 11.86
C THR A 13 14.05 11.10 13.26
N SER A 14 13.30 11.52 14.26
CA SER A 14 13.46 11.13 15.67
C SER A 14 12.09 10.87 16.30
N ALA A 15 12.07 10.22 17.46
CA ALA A 15 10.82 9.97 18.19
C ALA A 15 10.07 11.27 18.58
N LYS A 16 10.76 12.40 18.67
CA LYS A 16 10.17 13.70 19.04
C LYS A 16 9.58 14.45 17.84
N THR A 17 10.06 14.18 16.63
CA THR A 17 9.73 14.98 15.43
C THR A 17 9.06 14.18 14.33
N VAL A 18 8.90 12.87 14.51
CA VAL A 18 8.48 11.94 13.42
C VAL A 18 7.21 12.35 12.70
N LEU A 19 6.21 12.88 13.39
CA LEU A 19 4.95 13.27 12.76
C LEU A 19 5.13 14.52 11.87
N ASP A 20 5.86 15.51 12.35
CA ASP A 20 6.19 16.73 11.59
C ASP A 20 7.15 16.40 10.44
N ASP A 21 8.10 15.50 10.67
CA ASP A 21 9.05 15.04 9.64
C ASP A 21 8.32 14.29 8.51
N ILE A 22 7.27 13.53 8.81
CA ILE A 22 6.46 12.87 7.77
C ILE A 22 5.68 13.91 6.95
N GLN A 23 5.09 14.92 7.59
CA GLN A 23 4.48 16.04 6.87
C GLN A 23 5.48 16.70 5.93
N ARG A 24 6.65 17.05 6.44
CA ARG A 24 7.75 17.65 5.66
C ARG A 24 8.22 16.73 4.53
N LEU A 25 8.35 15.43 4.78
CA LEU A 25 8.73 14.45 3.77
C LEU A 25 7.74 14.41 2.61
N MET A 26 6.44 14.39 2.92
CA MET A 26 5.38 14.38 1.92
C MET A 26 5.38 15.69 1.11
N ASP A 27 5.53 16.84 1.76
CA ASP A 27 5.62 18.14 1.07
C ASP A 27 6.85 18.20 0.14
N LEU A 28 8.02 17.73 0.60
CA LEU A 28 9.24 17.64 -0.22
C LEU A 28 9.07 16.68 -1.42
N ALA A 29 8.29 15.63 -1.26
CA ALA A 29 7.99 14.68 -2.33
C ALA A 29 6.93 15.19 -3.31
N GLY A 30 6.32 16.34 -3.06
CA GLY A 30 5.29 16.93 -3.94
C GLY A 30 3.98 16.13 -3.96
N TYR A 31 3.56 15.59 -2.82
CA TYR A 31 2.38 14.70 -2.79
C TYR A 31 1.08 15.39 -3.23
N ARG A 32 0.94 16.69 -3.00
CA ARG A 32 -0.27 17.44 -3.38
C ARG A 32 -0.44 17.55 -4.89
N GLU A 33 0.67 17.62 -5.60
CA GLU A 33 0.70 17.64 -7.07
C GLU A 33 0.57 16.24 -7.67
N ALA A 34 1.11 15.23 -6.96
CA ALA A 34 1.08 13.83 -7.39
C ALA A 34 -0.27 13.16 -7.17
N LEU A 35 -0.99 13.55 -6.11
CA LEU A 35 -2.28 12.96 -5.72
C LEU A 35 -3.38 14.00 -5.93
N PRO A 36 -4.22 13.88 -6.97
CA PRO A 36 -5.30 14.82 -7.23
C PRO A 36 -6.21 15.00 -6.01
N ALA A 37 -6.43 16.26 -5.62
CA ALA A 37 -7.31 16.61 -4.52
C ALA A 37 -8.76 16.15 -4.80
N GLY A 38 -9.46 15.73 -3.76
CA GLY A 38 -10.84 15.25 -3.86
C GLY A 38 -10.97 13.80 -4.34
N VAL A 39 -9.89 13.19 -4.83
CA VAL A 39 -9.89 11.76 -5.20
C VAL A 39 -9.58 10.92 -3.96
N PRO A 40 -10.43 9.91 -3.63
CA PRO A 40 -10.15 9.01 -2.51
C PRO A 40 -8.80 8.30 -2.68
N THR A 41 -8.08 8.15 -1.58
CA THR A 41 -6.72 7.61 -1.57
C THR A 41 -6.65 6.32 -0.74
N LEU A 42 -6.22 5.26 -1.38
CA LEU A 42 -5.91 4.00 -0.73
C LEU A 42 -4.58 4.13 0.00
N LEU A 43 -4.60 4.00 1.31
CA LEU A 43 -3.42 3.96 2.16
C LEU A 43 -2.99 2.48 2.27
N LYS A 44 -2.11 2.05 1.35
CA LYS A 44 -1.65 0.66 1.35
C LYS A 44 -0.62 0.45 2.44
N ILE A 45 -1.08 -0.05 3.57
CA ILE A 45 -0.24 -0.49 4.67
C ILE A 45 0.46 -1.82 4.35
N ASN A 46 1.49 -2.14 5.13
CA ASN A 46 2.19 -3.42 5.08
C ASN A 46 2.15 -4.06 6.46
N ILE A 47 1.42 -5.16 6.61
CA ILE A 47 1.43 -6.00 7.80
C ILE A 47 2.15 -7.29 7.43
N SER A 48 3.40 -7.42 7.85
CA SER A 48 4.25 -8.55 7.48
C SER A 48 4.29 -9.65 8.52
N TRP A 49 3.87 -9.33 9.74
CA TRP A 49 3.78 -10.30 10.83
C TRP A 49 2.64 -9.95 11.77
N HIS A 50 1.96 -10.95 12.29
CA HIS A 50 0.84 -10.72 13.22
C HIS A 50 1.28 -10.51 14.68
N HIS A 51 2.51 -10.87 15.02
CA HIS A 51 3.12 -10.43 16.27
C HIS A 51 3.81 -9.08 16.08
N TYR A 52 3.89 -8.28 17.13
CA TYR A 52 4.66 -7.05 17.08
C TYR A 52 6.15 -7.36 16.93
N TYR A 53 6.76 -6.79 15.91
CA TYR A 53 8.20 -6.85 15.70
C TYR A 53 8.67 -5.50 15.11
N PRO A 54 9.64 -4.82 15.77
CA PRO A 54 10.12 -3.51 15.32
C PRO A 54 10.56 -3.54 13.85
N ALA A 55 10.23 -2.49 13.11
CA ALA A 55 10.59 -2.30 11.70
C ALA A 55 10.16 -3.43 10.74
N CYS A 56 9.18 -4.26 11.13
CA CYS A 56 8.65 -5.33 10.29
C CYS A 56 7.43 -4.90 9.47
N SER A 57 6.53 -4.14 10.07
CA SER A 57 5.29 -3.66 9.46
C SER A 57 5.28 -2.14 9.34
N THR A 58 4.33 -1.57 8.60
CA THR A 58 4.03 -0.14 8.67
C THR A 58 3.90 0.28 10.12
N THR A 59 4.59 1.35 10.50
CA THR A 59 4.56 1.81 11.88
C THR A 59 3.35 2.70 12.16
N PRO A 60 2.82 2.73 13.41
CA PRO A 60 1.68 3.58 13.74
C PRO A 60 1.97 5.07 13.48
N TRP A 61 3.17 5.56 13.77
CA TRP A 61 3.54 6.96 13.50
C TRP A 61 3.64 7.26 12.01
N GLN A 62 4.00 6.29 11.15
CA GLN A 62 3.96 6.47 9.70
C GLN A 62 2.52 6.63 9.21
N LEU A 63 1.61 5.75 9.65
CA LEU A 63 0.19 5.86 9.29
C LEU A 63 -0.43 7.14 9.85
N ASP A 64 -0.14 7.49 11.11
CA ASP A 64 -0.64 8.71 11.75
C ASP A 64 -0.14 9.97 11.04
N GLY A 65 1.17 10.09 10.80
CA GLY A 65 1.76 11.25 10.14
C GLY A 65 1.24 11.45 8.71
N VAL A 66 1.15 10.38 7.92
CA VAL A 66 0.55 10.42 6.57
C VAL A 66 -0.91 10.85 6.62
N THR A 67 -1.70 10.25 7.54
CA THR A 67 -3.11 10.62 7.69
C THR A 67 -3.28 12.09 8.05
N ARG A 68 -2.51 12.60 9.01
CA ARG A 68 -2.52 14.02 9.40
C ARG A 68 -2.16 14.93 8.24
N ALA A 69 -1.09 14.61 7.52
CA ALA A 69 -0.66 15.39 6.37
C ALA A 69 -1.76 15.51 5.30
N MET A 70 -2.45 14.41 5.02
CA MET A 70 -3.53 14.40 4.03
C MET A 70 -4.79 15.12 4.54
N LEU A 71 -5.18 14.94 5.80
CA LEU A 71 -6.29 15.69 6.40
C LEU A 71 -6.02 17.20 6.40
N ASN A 72 -4.80 17.62 6.75
CA ASN A 72 -4.37 19.03 6.68
C ASN A 72 -4.40 19.60 5.26
N ALA A 73 -4.27 18.73 4.25
CA ALA A 73 -4.35 19.11 2.84
C ALA A 73 -5.78 19.08 2.25
N GLY A 74 -6.78 18.80 3.08
CA GLY A 74 -8.19 18.85 2.71
C GLY A 74 -8.84 17.52 2.34
N TRP A 75 -8.15 16.38 2.50
CA TRP A 75 -8.84 15.08 2.44
C TRP A 75 -9.73 14.90 3.67
N THR A 76 -10.84 14.21 3.49
CA THR A 76 -11.71 13.81 4.61
C THR A 76 -11.39 12.39 5.08
N PRO A 77 -11.75 11.99 6.31
CA PRO A 77 -11.54 10.63 6.78
C PRO A 77 -12.13 9.55 5.87
N ASP A 78 -13.29 9.79 5.27
CA ASP A 78 -13.92 8.84 4.35
C ASP A 78 -13.19 8.71 2.99
N GLN A 79 -12.33 9.68 2.66
CA GLN A 79 -11.48 9.64 1.47
C GLN A 79 -10.14 8.93 1.70
N LEU A 80 -9.78 8.63 2.94
CA LEU A 80 -8.55 7.94 3.30
C LEU A 80 -8.86 6.50 3.70
N ILE A 81 -8.44 5.56 2.86
CA ILE A 81 -8.87 4.16 2.93
C ILE A 81 -7.68 3.25 3.26
N PRO A 82 -7.41 2.94 4.53
CA PRO A 82 -6.41 1.94 4.88
C PRO A 82 -6.77 0.59 4.28
N ALA A 83 -5.87 0.03 3.47
CA ALA A 83 -6.12 -1.22 2.75
C ALA A 83 -5.02 -2.25 3.00
N GLN A 84 -5.41 -3.50 3.26
CA GLN A 84 -4.50 -4.63 3.44
C GLN A 84 -5.14 -5.93 2.95
N ASN A 85 -4.32 -6.81 2.41
CA ASN A 85 -4.72 -8.14 2.03
C ASN A 85 -4.16 -9.18 3.02
N SER A 86 -4.76 -10.36 3.09
CA SER A 86 -4.18 -11.49 3.82
C SER A 86 -2.91 -11.99 3.15
N THR A 87 -2.10 -12.72 3.88
CA THR A 87 -1.00 -13.54 3.34
C THR A 87 -1.23 -14.99 3.74
N VAL A 88 -0.40 -15.89 3.21
CA VAL A 88 -0.53 -17.33 3.52
C VAL A 88 -0.34 -17.63 5.02
N VAL A 89 0.50 -16.84 5.69
CA VAL A 89 0.95 -17.13 7.07
C VAL A 89 0.64 -16.03 8.08
N VAL A 90 0.05 -14.91 7.66
CA VAL A 90 -0.19 -13.75 8.53
C VAL A 90 -1.67 -13.43 8.60
N ASP A 91 -2.21 -13.39 9.81
CA ASP A 91 -3.50 -12.77 10.07
C ASP A 91 -3.34 -11.24 10.11
N PRO A 92 -3.82 -10.49 9.10
CA PRO A 92 -3.63 -9.05 9.06
C PRO A 92 -4.50 -8.30 10.06
N VAL A 93 -5.62 -8.86 10.52
CA VAL A 93 -6.49 -8.23 11.52
C VAL A 93 -5.80 -8.26 12.88
N VAL A 94 -5.30 -9.43 13.28
CA VAL A 94 -4.50 -9.58 14.51
C VAL A 94 -3.23 -8.74 14.41
N GLY A 95 -2.57 -8.76 13.25
CA GLY A 95 -1.37 -7.97 13.00
C GLY A 95 -1.59 -6.46 13.09
N SER A 96 -2.72 -5.95 12.60
CA SER A 96 -3.08 -4.53 12.75
C SER A 96 -3.21 -4.12 14.21
N ARG A 97 -3.88 -4.95 15.01
CA ARG A 97 -4.05 -4.72 16.44
C ARG A 97 -2.70 -4.72 17.17
N ASN A 98 -1.92 -5.76 16.97
CA ASN A 98 -0.64 -5.95 17.66
C ASN A 98 0.41 -4.92 17.27
N ASN A 99 0.37 -4.40 16.04
CA ASN A 99 1.23 -3.31 15.56
C ASN A 99 0.63 -1.90 15.82
N HIS A 100 -0.44 -1.80 16.61
CA HIS A 100 -1.11 -0.56 17.03
C HIS A 100 -1.69 0.29 15.89
N LEU A 101 -1.84 -0.25 14.69
CA LEU A 101 -2.42 0.47 13.55
C LEU A 101 -3.93 0.71 13.75
N ASP A 102 -4.64 -0.21 14.42
CA ASP A 102 -6.06 -0.07 14.76
C ASP A 102 -6.35 1.18 15.60
N ALA A 103 -5.43 1.55 16.49
CA ALA A 103 -5.57 2.75 17.31
C ALA A 103 -5.55 4.00 16.43
N VAL A 104 -4.62 4.08 15.49
CA VAL A 104 -4.52 5.20 14.54
C VAL A 104 -5.77 5.29 13.68
N VAL A 105 -6.22 4.18 13.11
CA VAL A 105 -7.42 4.11 12.27
C VAL A 105 -8.66 4.61 13.03
N ARG A 106 -8.87 4.16 14.27
CA ARG A 106 -9.98 4.63 15.11
C ARG A 106 -9.87 6.10 15.47
N ASN A 107 -8.67 6.56 15.85
CA ASN A 107 -8.46 7.95 16.28
C ASN A 107 -8.75 8.96 15.17
N HIS A 108 -8.53 8.59 13.93
CA HIS A 108 -8.83 9.44 12.77
C HIS A 108 -10.20 9.15 12.12
N GLY A 109 -10.99 8.25 12.68
CA GLY A 109 -12.29 7.88 12.11
C GLY A 109 -12.20 7.17 10.75
N LEU A 110 -11.05 6.58 10.43
CA LEU A 110 -10.86 5.84 9.17
C LEU A 110 -11.53 4.47 9.23
N LYS A 111 -11.76 3.89 8.06
CA LYS A 111 -12.34 2.54 7.93
C LYS A 111 -11.40 1.64 7.14
N TYR A 112 -11.00 0.52 7.75
CA TYR A 112 -10.22 -0.50 7.04
C TYR A 112 -10.99 -1.13 5.89
N VAL A 113 -10.31 -1.37 4.79
CA VAL A 113 -10.72 -2.32 3.77
C VAL A 113 -9.80 -3.53 3.78
N TRP A 114 -10.35 -4.66 4.19
CA TRP A 114 -9.69 -5.95 4.19
C TRP A 114 -9.95 -6.64 2.85
N LEU A 115 -8.96 -6.60 1.95
CA LEU A 115 -9.12 -7.06 0.56
C LEU A 115 -9.46 -8.55 0.42
N PHE A 116 -9.17 -9.35 1.43
CA PHE A 116 -9.49 -10.77 1.47
C PHE A 116 -10.94 -11.09 1.87
N LYS A 117 -11.69 -10.11 2.34
CA LYS A 117 -13.10 -10.28 2.68
C LYS A 117 -13.95 -10.22 1.41
N LYS A 118 -14.26 -11.38 0.84
CA LYS A 118 -14.96 -11.52 -0.44
C LYS A 118 -16.34 -10.87 -0.43
N ASP A 119 -17.01 -10.81 0.70
CA ASP A 119 -18.33 -10.20 0.85
C ASP A 119 -18.31 -8.66 0.79
N LEU A 120 -17.13 -8.05 0.97
CA LEU A 120 -16.95 -6.61 1.04
C LEU A 120 -16.14 -6.02 -0.11
N VAL A 121 -15.41 -6.85 -0.85
CA VAL A 121 -14.51 -6.41 -1.91
C VAL A 121 -14.78 -7.20 -3.18
N GLU A 122 -15.27 -6.49 -4.19
CA GLU A 122 -15.45 -7.03 -5.54
C GLU A 122 -14.10 -7.10 -6.25
N TRP A 123 -13.76 -8.27 -6.78
CA TRP A 123 -12.59 -8.51 -7.62
C TRP A 123 -13.05 -8.65 -9.06
N ILE A 124 -12.50 -7.86 -9.95
CA ILE A 124 -12.84 -7.85 -11.38
C ILE A 124 -11.70 -8.34 -12.24
N ASN A 125 -12.01 -8.90 -13.39
CA ASN A 125 -11.00 -9.21 -14.39
C ASN A 125 -10.36 -7.94 -14.90
N TYR A 126 -9.06 -8.00 -15.12
CA TYR A 126 -8.25 -6.88 -15.60
C TYR A 126 -7.55 -7.27 -16.90
N GLU A 127 -7.78 -6.46 -17.94
CA GLU A 127 -7.07 -6.60 -19.21
C GLU A 127 -5.79 -5.77 -19.15
N PRO A 128 -4.62 -6.40 -19.17
CA PRO A 128 -3.34 -5.70 -19.13
C PRO A 128 -3.15 -4.80 -20.34
N LYS A 129 -2.63 -3.58 -20.13
CA LYS A 129 -2.29 -2.64 -21.20
C LYS A 129 -0.96 -2.93 -21.89
N GLY A 130 -0.24 -3.93 -21.43
CA GLY A 130 1.06 -4.34 -21.97
C GLY A 130 1.31 -5.83 -21.73
N ASP A 131 2.35 -6.34 -22.35
CA ASP A 131 2.71 -7.75 -22.26
C ASP A 131 3.05 -8.16 -20.83
N MET A 132 2.36 -9.15 -20.33
CA MET A 132 2.57 -9.73 -19.00
C MET A 132 3.32 -11.05 -19.13
N LEU A 133 4.65 -11.01 -19.27
CA LEU A 133 5.50 -12.14 -19.70
C LEU A 133 5.28 -13.45 -18.93
N CYS A 134 5.04 -13.40 -17.63
CA CYS A 134 4.87 -14.62 -16.82
C CYS A 134 3.46 -14.79 -16.24
N LEU A 135 2.66 -13.73 -16.16
CA LEU A 135 1.35 -13.82 -15.48
C LEU A 135 0.33 -14.68 -16.24
N PRO A 136 0.27 -14.72 -17.58
CA PRO A 136 -0.63 -15.63 -18.28
C PRO A 136 -0.32 -17.12 -18.05
N GLU A 137 0.95 -17.47 -17.82
CA GLU A 137 1.33 -18.84 -17.47
C GLU A 137 0.87 -19.24 -16.07
N ILE A 138 0.90 -18.28 -15.14
CA ILE A 138 0.55 -18.49 -13.72
C ILE A 138 -0.96 -18.38 -13.50
N PHE A 139 -1.62 -17.48 -14.21
CA PHE A 139 -3.05 -17.21 -14.14
C PHE A 139 -3.69 -17.33 -15.53
N PRO A 140 -3.89 -18.56 -16.03
CA PRO A 140 -4.45 -18.79 -17.36
C PRO A 140 -5.87 -18.25 -17.52
N ASP A 141 -6.63 -18.15 -16.42
CA ASP A 141 -7.98 -17.59 -16.39
C ASP A 141 -8.00 -16.05 -16.32
N GLY A 142 -6.84 -15.41 -16.43
CA GLY A 142 -6.68 -13.95 -16.39
C GLY A 142 -6.33 -13.42 -15.00
N ILE A 143 -6.06 -12.12 -14.99
CA ILE A 143 -5.63 -11.39 -13.79
C ILE A 143 -6.83 -10.67 -13.20
N ARG A 144 -6.93 -10.66 -11.88
CA ARG A 144 -8.00 -9.97 -11.15
C ARG A 144 -7.43 -8.91 -10.23
N ILE A 145 -8.13 -7.77 -10.17
CA ILE A 145 -7.80 -6.65 -9.27
C ILE A 145 -9.04 -6.27 -8.45
N PRO A 146 -8.88 -5.67 -7.27
CA PRO A 146 -10.01 -5.12 -6.55
C PRO A 146 -10.59 -3.93 -7.31
N LYS A 147 -11.88 -3.96 -7.62
CA LYS A 147 -12.61 -2.83 -8.26
C LYS A 147 -12.44 -1.52 -7.49
N LEU A 148 -12.28 -1.63 -6.17
CA LEU A 148 -12.00 -0.51 -5.28
C LEU A 148 -10.83 0.37 -5.73
N PHE A 149 -9.85 -0.16 -6.45
CA PHE A 149 -8.66 0.59 -6.87
C PHE A 149 -8.89 1.48 -8.08
N ILE A 150 -9.95 1.22 -8.86
CA ILE A 150 -10.21 1.97 -10.08
C ILE A 150 -10.59 3.41 -9.76
N GLY A 151 -9.89 4.37 -10.39
CA GLY A 151 -10.14 5.79 -10.23
C GLY A 151 -9.77 6.38 -8.86
N LYS A 152 -8.92 5.69 -8.10
CA LYS A 152 -8.42 6.16 -6.81
C LYS A 152 -6.91 6.31 -6.80
N ASN A 153 -6.43 7.23 -5.97
CA ASN A 153 -5.02 7.32 -5.67
C ASN A 153 -4.56 6.10 -4.84
N ALA A 154 -3.30 5.70 -4.98
CA ALA A 154 -2.69 4.67 -4.14
C ALA A 154 -1.39 5.19 -3.52
N LEU A 155 -1.34 5.27 -2.20
CA LEU A 155 -0.16 5.64 -1.44
C LEU A 155 0.38 4.42 -0.69
N HIS A 156 1.57 3.97 -1.07
CA HIS A 156 2.21 2.81 -0.46
C HIS A 156 3.03 3.21 0.76
N MET A 157 2.82 2.52 1.87
CA MET A 157 3.51 2.75 3.15
C MET A 157 4.30 1.50 3.58
N PRO A 158 5.30 1.05 2.78
CA PRO A 158 6.11 -0.10 3.13
C PRO A 158 7.13 0.23 4.21
N THR A 159 7.59 -0.81 4.88
CA THR A 159 8.88 -0.80 5.57
C THR A 159 9.94 -1.35 4.62
N VAL A 160 11.04 -0.64 4.43
CA VAL A 160 12.18 -1.16 3.67
C VAL A 160 12.90 -2.20 4.52
N LYS A 161 12.92 -3.43 4.06
CA LYS A 161 13.47 -4.59 4.77
C LYS A 161 13.86 -5.71 3.82
N THR A 162 14.60 -6.69 4.30
CA THR A 162 14.91 -7.90 3.55
C THR A 162 13.67 -8.77 3.31
N HIS A 163 13.72 -9.59 2.28
CA HIS A 163 12.65 -10.55 1.95
C HIS A 163 13.22 -11.78 1.26
N VAL A 164 12.74 -12.95 1.63
CA VAL A 164 13.27 -14.24 1.17
C VAL A 164 13.19 -14.42 -0.35
N PHE A 165 12.12 -13.95 -1.01
CA PHE A 165 11.95 -14.14 -2.46
C PHE A 165 12.38 -12.93 -3.31
N THR A 166 12.33 -11.72 -2.76
CA THR A 166 12.56 -10.48 -3.52
C THR A 166 13.82 -9.73 -3.08
N THR A 167 14.63 -10.33 -2.24
CA THR A 167 15.81 -9.73 -1.59
C THR A 167 15.43 -8.56 -0.70
N THR A 168 14.66 -7.60 -1.22
CA THR A 168 14.17 -6.43 -0.47
C THR A 168 12.66 -6.26 -0.59
N THR A 169 12.08 -5.58 0.40
CA THR A 169 10.71 -5.07 0.36
C THR A 169 10.75 -3.55 0.26
N GLY A 170 9.95 -3.01 -0.64
CA GLY A 170 9.73 -1.58 -0.83
C GLY A 170 8.33 -1.35 -1.38
N ALA A 171 8.08 -0.20 -2.02
CA ALA A 171 6.77 0.16 -2.55
C ALA A 171 6.26 -0.84 -3.60
N MET A 172 7.11 -1.26 -4.56
CA MET A 172 6.73 -2.25 -5.57
C MET A 172 6.26 -3.56 -4.95
N LYS A 173 7.01 -4.09 -3.96
CA LYS A 173 6.61 -5.31 -3.26
C LYS A 173 5.34 -5.12 -2.43
N ASN A 174 5.13 -3.93 -1.87
CA ASN A 174 3.90 -3.61 -1.15
C ASN A 174 2.68 -3.53 -2.09
N ALA A 175 2.85 -2.99 -3.28
CA ALA A 175 1.83 -2.94 -4.32
C ALA A 175 1.33 -4.34 -4.71
N PHE A 176 2.22 -5.31 -4.79
CA PHE A 176 1.91 -6.71 -5.06
C PHE A 176 0.77 -7.26 -4.19
N GLY A 177 0.72 -6.89 -2.91
CA GLY A 177 -0.32 -7.33 -1.99
C GLY A 177 -1.73 -6.83 -2.32
N CYS A 178 -1.86 -5.83 -3.21
CA CYS A 178 -3.13 -5.21 -3.55
C CYS A 178 -3.65 -5.54 -4.94
N LEU A 179 -2.78 -5.89 -5.87
CA LEU A 179 -3.08 -5.87 -7.30
C LEU A 179 -3.28 -7.26 -7.91
N LEU A 180 -3.00 -8.31 -7.18
CA LEU A 180 -3.23 -9.67 -7.64
C LEU A 180 -4.18 -10.39 -6.70
N ASP A 181 -4.90 -11.34 -7.25
CA ASP A 181 -5.85 -12.21 -6.56
C ASP A 181 -5.25 -12.85 -5.30
N LEU A 182 -6.09 -13.48 -4.53
CA LEU A 182 -5.71 -14.19 -3.28
C LEU A 182 -4.56 -15.20 -3.50
N ASN A 183 -4.46 -15.79 -4.70
CA ASN A 183 -3.42 -16.74 -5.09
C ASN A 183 -2.12 -16.10 -5.60
N ARG A 184 -1.91 -14.80 -5.39
CA ARG A 184 -0.71 -14.08 -5.84
C ARG A 184 0.61 -14.73 -5.40
N HIS A 185 0.60 -15.52 -4.33
CA HIS A 185 1.79 -16.24 -3.87
C HIS A 185 2.32 -17.28 -4.89
N TRP A 186 1.50 -17.72 -5.85
CA TRP A 186 1.93 -18.57 -6.95
C TRP A 186 3.02 -17.94 -7.81
N THR A 187 3.08 -16.60 -7.85
CA THR A 187 4.09 -15.86 -8.61
C THR A 187 5.46 -15.83 -7.94
N HIS A 188 5.64 -16.37 -6.74
CA HIS A 188 6.90 -16.25 -6.00
C HIS A 188 8.10 -16.86 -6.75
N SER A 189 7.91 -17.88 -7.57
CA SER A 189 8.95 -18.46 -8.43
C SER A 189 9.38 -17.49 -9.57
N ARG A 190 8.54 -16.56 -9.96
CA ARG A 190 8.75 -15.57 -11.03
C ARG A 190 8.51 -14.13 -10.51
N ILE A 191 8.85 -13.88 -9.25
CA ILE A 191 8.44 -12.65 -8.55
C ILE A 191 9.07 -11.38 -9.12
N HIS A 192 10.31 -11.45 -9.62
CA HIS A 192 10.99 -10.28 -10.17
C HIS A 192 10.30 -9.79 -11.44
N GLU A 193 9.93 -10.68 -12.35
CA GLU A 193 9.17 -10.36 -13.55
C GLU A 193 7.77 -9.86 -13.18
N THR A 194 7.11 -10.52 -12.22
CA THR A 194 5.79 -10.12 -11.74
C THR A 194 5.78 -8.69 -11.19
N LEU A 195 6.77 -8.29 -10.40
CA LEU A 195 6.80 -6.94 -9.79
C LEU A 195 6.92 -5.82 -10.81
N VAL A 196 7.63 -6.03 -11.90
CA VAL A 196 7.76 -5.03 -12.97
C VAL A 196 6.40 -4.74 -13.62
N TYR A 197 5.59 -5.75 -13.85
CA TYR A 197 4.27 -5.58 -14.48
C TYR A 197 3.26 -4.89 -13.59
N LEU A 198 3.39 -5.01 -12.27
CA LEU A 198 2.48 -4.33 -11.35
C LEU A 198 2.51 -2.81 -11.48
N LEU A 199 3.62 -2.24 -11.94
CA LEU A 199 3.72 -0.80 -12.22
C LEU A 199 2.85 -0.37 -13.39
N THR A 200 2.60 -1.25 -14.36
CA THR A 200 1.74 -0.94 -15.51
C THR A 200 0.26 -0.94 -15.13
N ILE A 201 -0.12 -1.68 -14.10
CA ILE A 201 -1.49 -1.73 -13.58
C ILE A 201 -1.85 -0.46 -12.80
N GLN A 202 -0.86 0.21 -12.22
CA GLN A 202 -1.06 1.40 -11.37
C GLN A 202 -1.07 2.74 -12.11
N LYS A 203 -1.01 2.74 -13.42
CA LYS A 203 -1.01 3.95 -14.26
C LYS A 203 -2.42 4.35 -14.68
#